data_14366fa4f75b1c14e105fc019132f767
#
_entry.id   14366fa4f75b1c14e105fc019132f767
#
_cell.length_a   1.000
_cell.length_b   1.000
_cell.length_c   1.000
_cell.angle_alpha   90.00
_cell.angle_beta   90.00
_cell.angle_gamma   90.00
#
_symmetry.space_group_name_H-M   'P 1'
#
loop_
_entity.id
_entity.type
_entity.pdbx_description
1 polymer ?
#
loop_
_entity_poly.entity_id
_entity_poly.type
_entity_poly.pdbx_seq_one_letter_code
_entity_poly.pdbx_strand_id
1 'polypeptide(L)'
;LSAYAHELFTDPSFKSLVRTLNDKLDSLSATEQVNIKETFKQIARAEKLDAAFVSKRSECISATYQSWIKARAEKNYSIYEQQLQQLIELKKEEADRIGYTGHPYNALLEEFEPGMDCKQLDLIFQGVKDHLNPLLKQILAKAAPDDRFMRRNYDKDKQWDFGIDLLKGMGYDFDRGRQDLSIHPFTTGFGADDIRVT
;
A
#
# COMPACT_ATOMS: atom_id res chain seq x y z
N LEU A 1 3.96 11.90 14.45
CA LEU A 1 2.76 11.06 14.59
C LEU A 1 3.12 9.58 14.57
N SER A 2 3.90 9.08 13.61
CA SER A 2 4.22 7.64 13.47
C SER A 2 4.92 7.06 14.71
N ALA A 3 5.90 7.78 15.27
CA ALA A 3 6.56 7.35 16.52
C ALA A 3 5.56 7.29 17.69
N TYR A 4 4.73 8.30 17.86
CA TYR A 4 3.71 8.32 18.90
C TYR A 4 2.70 7.16 18.77
N ALA A 5 2.22 6.91 17.55
CA ALA A 5 1.34 5.77 17.29
C ALA A 5 2.04 4.44 17.61
N HIS A 6 3.33 4.31 17.28
CA HIS A 6 4.13 3.14 17.59
C HIS A 6 4.29 2.95 19.11
N GLU A 7 4.59 4.02 19.85
CA GLU A 7 4.70 3.98 21.33
C GLU A 7 3.39 3.55 21.98
N LEU A 8 2.24 4.07 21.54
CA LEU A 8 0.94 3.63 22.04
C LEU A 8 0.66 2.16 21.73
N PHE A 9 0.99 1.71 20.51
CA PHE A 9 0.75 0.33 20.10
C PHE A 9 1.68 -0.67 20.79
N THR A 10 2.87 -0.23 21.20
CA THR A 10 3.85 -1.04 21.94
C THR A 10 3.87 -0.74 23.45
N ASP A 11 2.86 -0.03 23.97
CA ASP A 11 2.76 0.28 25.40
C ASP A 11 2.70 -1.01 26.25
N PRO A 12 3.47 -1.07 27.37
CA PRO A 12 3.52 -2.26 28.19
C PRO A 12 2.17 -2.73 28.74
N SER A 13 1.25 -1.81 29.06
CA SER A 13 -0.08 -2.16 29.57
C SER A 13 -0.95 -2.77 28.48
N PHE A 14 -0.94 -2.18 27.27
CA PHE A 14 -1.64 -2.72 26.11
C PHE A 14 -1.12 -4.11 25.71
N LYS A 15 0.21 -4.29 25.67
CA LYS A 15 0.82 -5.59 25.38
C LYS A 15 0.44 -6.65 26.41
N SER A 16 0.45 -6.29 27.69
CA SER A 16 0.05 -7.20 28.77
C SER A 16 -1.41 -7.64 28.63
N LEU A 17 -2.30 -6.69 28.29
CA LEU A 17 -3.71 -6.98 28.05
C LEU A 17 -3.87 -7.97 26.88
N VAL A 18 -3.24 -7.71 25.73
CA VAL A 18 -3.34 -8.57 24.54
C VAL A 18 -2.75 -9.96 24.83
N ARG A 19 -1.65 -10.08 25.55
CA ARG A 19 -1.09 -11.37 26.01
C ARG A 19 -2.08 -12.14 26.87
N THR A 20 -2.68 -11.47 27.87
CA THR A 20 -3.67 -12.08 28.75
C THR A 20 -4.89 -12.61 27.99
N LEU A 21 -5.36 -11.86 26.98
CA LEU A 21 -6.47 -12.27 26.13
C LEU A 21 -6.07 -13.43 25.19
N ASN A 22 -4.84 -13.41 24.68
CA ASN A 22 -4.31 -14.49 23.86
C ASN A 22 -4.18 -15.82 24.65
N ASP A 23 -3.86 -15.75 25.95
CA ASP A 23 -3.84 -16.95 26.83
C ASP A 23 -5.23 -17.48 27.15
N LYS A 24 -6.28 -16.70 26.89
CA LYS A 24 -7.69 -17.03 27.16
C LYS A 24 -8.55 -17.12 25.90
N LEU A 25 -7.95 -17.43 24.77
CA LEU A 25 -8.66 -17.45 23.47
C LEU A 25 -9.93 -18.29 23.48
N ASP A 26 -9.92 -19.46 24.15
CA ASP A 26 -11.07 -20.37 24.19
C ASP A 26 -12.31 -19.77 24.88
N SER A 27 -12.13 -18.71 25.66
CA SER A 27 -13.23 -17.97 26.31
C SER A 27 -13.83 -16.86 25.45
N LEU A 28 -13.25 -16.61 24.27
CA LEU A 28 -13.63 -15.53 23.37
C LEU A 28 -14.46 -16.06 22.20
N SER A 29 -15.30 -15.20 21.61
CA SER A 29 -16.01 -15.50 20.37
C SER A 29 -15.03 -15.70 19.20
N ALA A 30 -15.45 -16.36 18.13
CA ALA A 30 -14.59 -16.61 16.95
C ALA A 30 -13.98 -15.34 16.38
N THR A 31 -14.75 -14.24 16.32
CA THR A 31 -14.27 -12.95 15.82
C THR A 31 -13.21 -12.34 16.75
N GLU A 32 -13.45 -12.38 18.06
CA GLU A 32 -12.49 -11.88 19.05
C GLU A 32 -11.19 -12.67 19.03
N GLN A 33 -11.26 -14.01 18.89
CA GLN A 33 -10.07 -14.86 18.75
C GLN A 33 -9.20 -14.44 17.57
N VAL A 34 -9.81 -14.18 16.39
CA VAL A 34 -9.09 -13.73 15.21
C VAL A 34 -8.44 -12.37 15.46
N ASN A 35 -9.21 -11.42 16.01
CA ASN A 35 -8.71 -10.08 16.30
C ASN A 35 -7.54 -10.09 17.29
N ILE A 36 -7.63 -10.89 18.36
CA ILE A 36 -6.55 -10.99 19.36
C ILE A 36 -5.30 -11.64 18.77
N LYS A 37 -5.45 -12.75 18.04
CA LYS A 37 -4.31 -13.42 17.37
C LYS A 37 -3.59 -12.47 16.40
N GLU A 38 -4.33 -11.73 15.61
CA GLU A 38 -3.76 -10.79 14.65
C GLU A 38 -3.07 -9.61 15.35
N THR A 39 -3.72 -9.03 16.36
CA THR A 39 -3.13 -7.95 17.16
C THR A 39 -1.85 -8.42 17.87
N PHE A 40 -1.84 -9.62 18.42
CA PHE A 40 -0.66 -10.20 19.06
C PHE A 40 0.51 -10.34 18.09
N LYS A 41 0.25 -10.83 16.88
CA LYS A 41 1.23 -10.95 15.80
C LYS A 41 1.78 -9.58 15.36
N GLN A 42 0.90 -8.58 15.22
CA GLN A 42 1.30 -7.22 14.85
C GLN A 42 2.16 -6.55 15.93
N ILE A 43 1.82 -6.74 17.23
CA ILE A 43 2.64 -6.26 18.34
C ILE A 43 4.02 -6.92 18.30
N ALA A 44 4.10 -8.23 18.16
CA ALA A 44 5.37 -8.95 18.09
C ALA A 44 6.27 -8.47 16.94
N ARG A 45 5.69 -8.02 15.82
CA ARG A 45 6.41 -7.37 14.73
C ARG A 45 6.85 -5.94 15.11
N ALA A 46 5.95 -5.14 15.68
CA ALA A 46 6.22 -3.75 16.05
C ALA A 46 7.32 -3.64 17.12
N GLU A 47 7.37 -4.54 18.08
CA GLU A 47 8.41 -4.56 19.13
C GLU A 47 9.85 -4.72 18.60
N LYS A 48 10.02 -5.21 17.38
CA LYS A 48 11.34 -5.34 16.74
C LYS A 48 11.88 -4.02 16.17
N LEU A 49 11.04 -3.00 16.11
CA LEU A 49 11.37 -1.66 15.63
C LEU A 49 11.29 -0.69 16.80
N ASP A 50 12.31 0.12 17.01
CA ASP A 50 12.26 1.20 17.98
C ASP A 50 11.59 2.47 17.43
N ALA A 51 11.14 3.36 18.31
CA ALA A 51 10.47 4.60 17.93
C ALA A 51 11.36 5.52 17.08
N ALA A 52 12.67 5.50 17.31
CA ALA A 52 13.64 6.29 16.55
C ALA A 52 13.70 5.80 15.10
N PHE A 53 13.74 4.48 14.87
CA PHE A 53 13.70 3.89 13.55
C PHE A 53 12.38 4.21 12.83
N VAL A 54 11.25 4.09 13.53
CA VAL A 54 9.92 4.41 12.96
C VAL A 54 9.84 5.88 12.55
N SER A 55 10.38 6.82 13.35
CA SER A 55 10.47 8.24 12.97
C SER A 55 11.32 8.44 11.73
N LYS A 56 12.55 7.91 11.73
CA LYS A 56 13.49 7.99 10.61
C LYS A 56 12.86 7.44 9.32
N ARG A 57 12.17 6.30 9.41
CA ARG A 57 11.46 5.70 8.26
C ARG A 57 10.37 6.62 7.74
N SER A 58 9.55 7.18 8.61
CA SER A 58 8.47 8.09 8.24
C SER A 58 8.98 9.37 7.56
N GLU A 59 10.05 9.94 8.08
CA GLU A 59 10.73 11.12 7.50
C GLU A 59 11.30 10.80 6.12
N CYS A 60 11.97 9.65 5.98
CA CYS A 60 12.52 9.20 4.70
C CYS A 60 11.41 8.98 3.66
N ILE A 61 10.30 8.34 4.03
CA ILE A 61 9.16 8.13 3.12
C ILE A 61 8.62 9.48 2.64
N SER A 62 8.44 10.45 3.56
CA SER A 62 7.93 11.78 3.22
C SER A 62 8.89 12.53 2.28
N ALA A 63 10.20 12.50 2.56
CA ALA A 63 11.21 13.13 1.70
C ALA A 63 11.26 12.46 0.32
N THR A 64 11.20 11.14 0.27
CA THR A 64 11.17 10.35 -0.96
C THR A 64 9.94 10.70 -1.81
N TYR A 65 8.78 10.82 -1.19
CA TYR A 65 7.55 11.22 -1.88
C TYR A 65 7.66 12.64 -2.49
N GLN A 66 8.18 13.62 -1.74
CA GLN A 66 8.37 14.98 -2.25
C GLN A 66 9.37 15.02 -3.42
N SER A 67 10.48 14.29 -3.33
CA SER A 67 11.45 14.20 -4.43
C SER A 67 10.88 13.52 -5.67
N TRP A 68 10.01 12.51 -5.48
CA TRP A 68 9.31 11.84 -6.58
C TRP A 68 8.34 12.79 -7.31
N ILE A 69 7.56 13.59 -6.58
CA ILE A 69 6.68 14.61 -7.18
C ILE A 69 7.48 15.54 -8.09
N LYS A 70 8.60 16.06 -7.58
CA LYS A 70 9.47 16.97 -8.33
C LYS A 70 10.10 16.29 -9.55
N ALA A 71 10.65 15.10 -9.36
CA ALA A 71 11.27 14.31 -10.44
C ALA A 71 10.26 14.01 -11.56
N ARG A 72 9.01 13.68 -11.19
CA ARG A 72 7.93 13.44 -12.16
C ARG A 72 7.55 14.70 -12.93
N ALA A 73 7.41 15.83 -12.25
CA ALA A 73 7.09 17.11 -12.88
C ALA A 73 8.17 17.55 -13.87
N GLU A 74 9.45 17.40 -13.49
CA GLU A 74 10.61 17.77 -14.30
C GLU A 74 11.06 16.67 -15.27
N LYS A 75 10.43 15.48 -15.24
CA LYS A 75 10.83 14.28 -16.01
C LYS A 75 12.31 13.94 -15.83
N ASN A 76 12.83 14.12 -14.62
CA ASN A 76 14.24 13.95 -14.26
C ASN A 76 14.39 12.98 -13.07
N TYR A 77 14.79 11.74 -13.37
CA TYR A 77 15.00 10.69 -12.37
C TYR A 77 16.07 11.02 -11.33
N SER A 78 17.13 11.74 -11.72
CA SER A 78 18.24 12.05 -10.83
C SER A 78 17.84 12.84 -9.56
N ILE A 79 16.71 13.55 -9.62
CA ILE A 79 16.14 14.25 -8.45
C ILE A 79 15.64 13.26 -7.39
N TYR A 80 15.20 12.09 -7.82
CA TYR A 80 14.59 11.06 -6.98
C TYR A 80 15.58 9.98 -6.52
N GLU A 81 16.62 9.72 -7.30
CA GLU A 81 17.52 8.58 -7.18
C GLU A 81 18.13 8.44 -5.78
N GLN A 82 18.67 9.53 -5.22
CA GLN A 82 19.30 9.51 -3.90
C GLN A 82 18.31 9.17 -2.79
N GLN A 83 17.09 9.72 -2.83
CA GLN A 83 16.06 9.47 -1.84
C GLN A 83 15.52 8.04 -1.95
N LEU A 84 15.39 7.53 -3.17
CA LEU A 84 15.04 6.12 -3.41
C LEU A 84 16.09 5.18 -2.83
N GLN A 85 17.37 5.46 -3.04
CA GLN A 85 18.46 4.66 -2.48
C GLN A 85 18.40 4.63 -0.94
N GLN A 86 18.19 5.76 -0.30
CA GLN A 86 18.04 5.83 1.16
C GLN A 86 16.85 5.03 1.66
N LEU A 87 15.72 5.10 0.95
CA LEU A 87 14.52 4.32 1.30
C LEU A 87 14.77 2.82 1.17
N ILE A 88 15.46 2.38 0.11
CA ILE A 88 15.82 0.97 -0.09
C ILE A 88 16.72 0.47 1.05
N GLU A 89 17.74 1.25 1.44
CA GLU A 89 18.62 0.85 2.55
C GLU A 89 17.85 0.77 3.89
N LEU A 90 16.92 1.71 4.14
CA LEU A 90 16.05 1.63 5.31
C LEU A 90 15.12 0.42 5.29
N LYS A 91 14.60 0.04 4.12
CA LYS A 91 13.77 -1.17 3.99
C LYS A 91 14.58 -2.46 4.20
N LYS A 92 15.83 -2.49 3.81
CA LYS A 92 16.74 -3.60 4.13
C LYS A 92 16.99 -3.67 5.66
N GLU A 93 17.30 -2.53 6.29
CA GLU A 93 17.44 -2.44 7.74
C GLU A 93 16.18 -2.88 8.47
N GLU A 94 15.00 -2.50 7.99
CA GLU A 94 13.70 -2.94 8.52
C GLU A 94 13.55 -4.46 8.46
N ALA A 95 13.88 -5.07 7.32
CA ALA A 95 13.83 -6.51 7.14
C ALA A 95 14.77 -7.24 8.11
N ASP A 96 15.99 -6.73 8.29
CA ASP A 96 16.98 -7.31 9.21
C ASP A 96 16.53 -7.22 10.66
N ARG A 97 15.95 -6.09 11.09
CA ARG A 97 15.40 -5.90 12.44
C ARG A 97 14.21 -6.82 12.72
N ILE A 98 13.30 -6.96 11.76
CA ILE A 98 12.14 -7.85 11.87
C ILE A 98 12.59 -9.31 11.90
N GLY A 99 13.63 -9.64 11.15
CA GLY A 99 14.11 -10.99 10.91
C GLY A 99 13.28 -11.71 9.85
N TYR A 100 13.94 -12.62 9.14
CA TYR A 100 13.32 -13.36 8.04
C TYR A 100 13.94 -14.76 7.90
N THR A 101 13.24 -15.65 7.20
CA THR A 101 13.77 -16.93 6.74
C THR A 101 13.89 -16.90 5.21
N GLY A 102 15.04 -17.30 4.71
CA GLY A 102 15.30 -17.32 3.26
C GLY A 102 15.64 -15.94 2.71
N HIS A 103 14.68 -15.23 2.12
CA HIS A 103 14.91 -13.94 1.46
C HIS A 103 14.47 -12.76 2.34
N PRO A 104 15.24 -11.64 2.44
CA PRO A 104 14.90 -10.48 3.26
C PRO A 104 13.54 -9.86 2.90
N TYR A 105 13.12 -9.95 1.64
CA TYR A 105 11.82 -9.48 1.20
C TYR A 105 10.65 -10.20 1.88
N ASN A 106 10.83 -11.42 2.40
CA ASN A 106 9.78 -12.13 3.13
C ASN A 106 9.32 -11.36 4.37
N ALA A 107 10.25 -10.67 5.07
CA ALA A 107 9.90 -9.83 6.21
C ALA A 107 9.02 -8.64 5.82
N LEU A 108 9.22 -8.07 4.63
CA LEU A 108 8.45 -6.93 4.12
C LEU A 108 7.13 -7.38 3.50
N LEU A 109 7.11 -8.56 2.87
CA LEU A 109 5.94 -9.14 2.24
C LEU A 109 4.83 -9.43 3.23
N GLU A 110 5.16 -9.80 4.46
CA GLU A 110 4.20 -10.10 5.52
C GLU A 110 3.22 -8.95 5.82
N GLU A 111 3.60 -7.70 5.52
CA GLU A 111 2.74 -6.51 5.68
C GLU A 111 1.60 -6.47 4.66
N PHE A 112 1.79 -7.05 3.46
CA PHE A 112 0.88 -7.00 2.31
C PHE A 112 0.18 -8.32 2.06
N GLU A 113 0.92 -9.43 2.22
CA GLU A 113 0.48 -10.81 1.95
C GLU A 113 0.87 -11.70 3.13
N PRO A 114 0.14 -11.62 4.25
CA PRO A 114 0.47 -12.38 5.46
C PRO A 114 0.57 -13.89 5.21
N GLY A 115 1.69 -14.48 5.62
CA GLY A 115 1.96 -15.91 5.47
C GLY A 115 2.51 -16.32 4.10
N MET A 116 2.71 -15.40 3.18
CA MET A 116 3.35 -15.65 1.88
C MET A 116 4.88 -15.51 1.96
N ASP A 117 5.57 -16.25 1.12
CA ASP A 117 7.01 -16.10 0.91
C ASP A 117 7.38 -15.96 -0.58
N CYS A 118 8.62 -15.56 -0.86
CA CYS A 118 9.08 -15.38 -2.24
C CYS A 118 8.96 -16.64 -3.08
N LYS A 119 9.15 -17.82 -2.50
CA LYS A 119 9.07 -19.09 -3.24
C LYS A 119 7.65 -19.37 -3.71
N GLN A 120 6.66 -19.11 -2.85
CA GLN A 120 5.25 -19.25 -3.20
C GLN A 120 4.85 -18.25 -4.28
N LEU A 121 5.30 -16.98 -4.15
CA LEU A 121 5.07 -15.96 -5.17
C LEU A 121 5.72 -16.33 -6.51
N ASP A 122 6.94 -16.85 -6.51
CA ASP A 122 7.62 -17.28 -7.75
C ASP A 122 6.81 -18.36 -8.48
N LEU A 123 6.24 -19.32 -7.76
CA LEU A 123 5.39 -20.36 -8.35
C LEU A 123 4.11 -19.77 -8.94
N ILE A 124 3.44 -18.88 -8.20
CA ILE A 124 2.22 -18.20 -8.65
C ILE A 124 2.51 -17.37 -9.91
N PHE A 125 3.55 -16.54 -9.87
CA PHE A 125 3.91 -15.68 -11.00
C PHE A 125 4.43 -16.47 -12.20
N GLN A 126 5.10 -17.61 -11.99
CA GLN A 126 5.46 -18.49 -13.10
C GLN A 126 4.19 -19.00 -13.78
N GLY A 127 3.21 -19.51 -13.04
CA GLY A 127 1.92 -19.93 -13.59
C GLY A 127 1.20 -18.82 -14.36
N VAL A 128 1.18 -17.59 -13.81
CA VAL A 128 0.64 -16.42 -14.51
C VAL A 128 1.37 -16.15 -15.83
N LYS A 129 2.70 -16.16 -15.82
CA LYS A 129 3.53 -15.95 -17.03
C LYS A 129 3.27 -17.01 -18.09
N ASP A 130 3.16 -18.27 -17.70
CA ASP A 130 2.95 -19.39 -18.62
C ASP A 130 1.61 -19.27 -19.37
N HIS A 131 0.60 -18.67 -18.75
CA HIS A 131 -0.72 -18.47 -19.37
C HIS A 131 -0.84 -17.13 -20.09
N LEU A 132 -0.36 -16.03 -19.47
CA LEU A 132 -0.50 -14.70 -20.06
C LEU A 132 0.45 -14.44 -21.24
N ASN A 133 1.68 -14.93 -21.20
CA ASN A 133 2.63 -14.66 -22.28
C ASN A 133 2.20 -15.22 -23.64
N PRO A 134 1.65 -16.44 -23.76
CA PRO A 134 1.08 -16.92 -25.02
C PRO A 134 -0.09 -16.07 -25.51
N LEU A 135 -0.99 -15.67 -24.58
CA LEU A 135 -2.12 -14.80 -24.90
C LEU A 135 -1.65 -13.43 -25.42
N LEU A 136 -0.69 -12.82 -24.72
CA LEU A 136 -0.10 -11.54 -25.15
C LEU A 136 0.52 -11.64 -26.55
N LYS A 137 1.25 -12.72 -26.84
CA LYS A 137 1.81 -12.96 -28.18
C LYS A 137 0.72 -13.06 -29.24
N GLN A 138 -0.39 -13.74 -28.96
CA GLN A 138 -1.52 -13.84 -29.87
C GLN A 138 -2.20 -12.50 -30.12
N ILE A 139 -2.34 -11.67 -29.08
CA ILE A 139 -2.90 -10.30 -29.18
C ILE A 139 -1.98 -9.42 -30.03
N LEU A 140 -0.67 -9.43 -29.75
CA LEU A 140 0.31 -8.62 -30.47
C LEU A 140 0.51 -9.04 -31.92
N ALA A 141 0.15 -10.28 -32.29
CA ALA A 141 0.18 -10.76 -33.68
C ALA A 141 -1.02 -10.22 -34.50
N LYS A 142 -2.02 -9.66 -33.87
CA LYS A 142 -3.16 -9.03 -34.56
C LYS A 142 -2.86 -7.57 -34.88
N ALA A 143 -3.59 -7.03 -35.88
CA ALA A 143 -3.51 -5.62 -36.18
C ALA A 143 -3.92 -4.79 -34.95
N ALA A 144 -3.13 -3.77 -34.64
CA ALA A 144 -3.47 -2.86 -33.55
C ALA A 144 -4.81 -2.14 -33.83
N PRO A 145 -5.69 -2.02 -32.84
CA PRO A 145 -6.90 -1.23 -32.98
C PRO A 145 -6.56 0.25 -33.24
N ASP A 146 -7.44 0.97 -33.90
CA ASP A 146 -7.29 2.42 -34.07
C ASP A 146 -7.53 3.13 -32.72
N ASP A 147 -6.45 3.52 -32.08
CA ASP A 147 -6.44 4.21 -30.77
C ASP A 147 -6.21 5.73 -30.91
N ARG A 148 -6.24 6.28 -32.15
CA ARG A 148 -5.97 7.71 -32.38
C ARG A 148 -6.89 8.64 -31.60
N PHE A 149 -8.12 8.22 -31.33
CA PHE A 149 -9.05 9.00 -30.50
C PHE A 149 -8.54 9.20 -29.08
N MET A 150 -7.80 8.24 -28.49
CA MET A 150 -7.22 8.34 -27.15
C MET A 150 -6.02 9.32 -27.06
N ARG A 151 -5.46 9.67 -28.23
CA ARG A 151 -4.27 10.56 -28.32
C ARG A 151 -4.63 11.99 -28.69
N ARG A 152 -5.91 12.31 -28.75
CA ARG A 152 -6.37 13.67 -28.99
C ARG A 152 -6.10 14.55 -27.77
N ASN A 153 -6.00 15.84 -27.99
CA ASN A 153 -5.99 16.78 -26.89
C ASN A 153 -7.42 16.93 -26.36
N TYR A 154 -7.62 16.49 -25.13
CA TYR A 154 -8.88 16.67 -24.42
C TYR A 154 -8.68 17.74 -23.36
N ASP A 155 -9.52 18.75 -23.38
CA ASP A 155 -9.54 19.84 -22.41
C ASP A 155 -9.76 19.29 -21.00
N LYS A 156 -8.96 19.76 -20.01
CA LYS A 156 -8.99 19.21 -18.65
C LYS A 156 -10.30 19.53 -17.92
N ASP A 157 -10.86 20.72 -18.13
CA ASP A 157 -12.09 21.13 -17.48
C ASP A 157 -13.27 20.30 -18.02
N LYS A 158 -13.28 20.02 -19.33
CA LYS A 158 -14.27 19.11 -19.92
C LYS A 158 -14.13 17.66 -19.45
N GLN A 159 -12.91 17.18 -19.20
CA GLN A 159 -12.72 15.87 -18.60
C GLN A 159 -13.25 15.84 -17.17
N TRP A 160 -13.04 16.92 -16.40
CA TRP A 160 -13.57 17.07 -15.07
C TRP A 160 -15.10 17.05 -15.06
N ASP A 161 -15.75 17.88 -15.90
CA ASP A 161 -17.20 17.94 -16.01
C ASP A 161 -17.79 16.58 -16.42
N PHE A 162 -17.16 15.92 -17.39
CA PHE A 162 -17.55 14.56 -17.78
C PHE A 162 -17.42 13.56 -16.63
N GLY A 163 -16.36 13.63 -15.83
CA GLY A 163 -16.18 12.82 -14.63
C GLY A 163 -17.31 13.02 -13.61
N ILE A 164 -17.69 14.27 -13.37
CA ILE A 164 -18.81 14.62 -12.48
C ILE A 164 -20.14 14.06 -13.03
N ASP A 165 -20.40 14.22 -14.33
CA ASP A 165 -21.62 13.69 -14.94
C ASP A 165 -21.68 12.16 -14.91
N LEU A 166 -20.54 11.49 -15.12
CA LEU A 166 -20.42 10.04 -15.01
C LEU A 166 -20.73 9.56 -13.57
N LEU A 167 -20.12 10.20 -12.58
CA LEU A 167 -20.35 9.88 -11.17
C LEU A 167 -21.83 10.06 -10.77
N LYS A 168 -22.47 11.15 -11.20
CA LYS A 168 -23.91 11.36 -11.02
C LYS A 168 -24.73 10.25 -11.68
N GLY A 169 -24.39 9.88 -12.92
CA GLY A 169 -25.06 8.80 -13.64
C GLY A 169 -24.90 7.43 -12.99
N MET A 170 -23.82 7.19 -12.26
CA MET A 170 -23.57 5.99 -11.45
C MET A 170 -24.26 6.04 -10.08
N GLY A 171 -24.92 7.13 -9.72
CA GLY A 171 -25.59 7.29 -8.43
C GLY A 171 -24.67 7.72 -7.29
N TYR A 172 -23.50 8.30 -7.60
CA TYR A 172 -22.62 8.84 -6.57
C TYR A 172 -23.26 10.05 -5.90
N ASP A 173 -23.33 10.00 -4.56
CA ASP A 173 -23.92 11.04 -3.73
C ASP A 173 -22.85 12.09 -3.34
N PHE A 174 -22.94 13.26 -3.94
CA PHE A 174 -22.01 14.36 -3.68
C PHE A 174 -22.23 15.04 -2.31
N ASP A 175 -23.32 14.77 -1.61
CA ASP A 175 -23.51 15.19 -0.21
C ASP A 175 -22.70 14.30 0.75
N ARG A 176 -22.31 13.10 0.30
CA ARG A 176 -21.52 12.11 1.04
C ARG A 176 -20.09 11.94 0.52
N GLY A 177 -19.67 12.80 -0.37
CA GLY A 177 -18.33 12.73 -0.90
C GLY A 177 -18.05 13.79 -1.94
N ARG A 178 -16.84 13.75 -2.49
CA ARG A 178 -16.41 14.68 -3.52
C ARG A 178 -15.37 14.08 -4.46
N GLN A 179 -15.22 14.71 -5.63
CA GLN A 179 -14.12 14.47 -6.54
C GLN A 179 -13.05 15.55 -6.33
N ASP A 180 -11.79 15.15 -6.25
CA ASP A 180 -10.64 16.04 -6.12
C ASP A 180 -9.56 15.69 -7.16
N LEU A 181 -8.63 16.61 -7.38
CA LEU A 181 -7.44 16.35 -8.20
C LEU A 181 -6.32 15.80 -7.32
N SER A 182 -5.66 14.73 -7.76
CA SER A 182 -4.49 14.18 -7.11
C SER A 182 -3.41 13.82 -8.13
N ILE A 183 -2.14 13.89 -7.69
CA ILE A 183 -1.01 13.45 -8.50
C ILE A 183 -1.04 11.92 -8.70
N HIS A 184 -1.56 11.19 -7.72
CA HIS A 184 -1.81 9.76 -7.77
C HIS A 184 -3.29 9.51 -7.49
N PRO A 185 -4.11 9.16 -8.49
CA PRO A 185 -5.53 8.90 -8.31
C PRO A 185 -5.77 7.76 -7.29
N PHE A 186 -6.72 7.95 -6.41
CA PHE A 186 -7.14 6.95 -5.43
C PHE A 186 -8.56 7.24 -4.94
N THR A 187 -9.18 6.27 -4.30
CA THR A 187 -10.44 6.43 -3.59
C THR A 187 -10.21 6.23 -2.11
N THR A 188 -10.67 7.17 -1.28
CA THR A 188 -10.58 7.08 0.18
C THR A 188 -11.97 7.14 0.78
N GLY A 189 -12.34 6.17 1.61
CA GLY A 189 -13.54 6.17 2.41
C GLY A 189 -13.21 6.40 3.88
N PHE A 190 -13.81 7.43 4.50
CA PHE A 190 -13.74 7.65 5.95
C PHE A 190 -14.95 7.04 6.67
N GLY A 191 -15.91 6.52 5.90
CA GLY A 191 -17.16 5.91 6.34
C GLY A 191 -18.17 5.90 5.20
N ALA A 192 -19.39 5.43 5.47
CA ALA A 192 -20.45 5.40 4.46
C ALA A 192 -20.87 6.79 3.97
N ASP A 193 -20.60 7.83 4.76
CA ASP A 193 -21.03 9.20 4.50
C ASP A 193 -19.89 10.16 4.13
N ASP A 194 -18.66 9.64 3.88
CA ASP A 194 -17.54 10.44 3.37
C ASP A 194 -16.63 9.57 2.48
N ILE A 195 -16.91 9.56 1.18
CA ILE A 195 -16.12 8.87 0.16
C ILE A 195 -15.55 9.89 -0.81
N ARG A 196 -14.24 9.92 -0.98
CA ARG A 196 -13.52 10.86 -1.85
C ARG A 196 -12.86 10.12 -2.98
N VAL A 197 -13.13 10.57 -4.21
CA VAL A 197 -12.54 10.04 -5.45
C VAL A 197 -11.61 11.07 -6.09
N THR A 198 -10.52 10.59 -6.71
CA THR A 198 -9.55 11.46 -7.40
C THR A 198 -9.23 10.94 -8.79
#